data_b40224d1d2bc7693c16a108207529167
#
_entry.id   b40224d1d2bc7693c16a108207529167
#
_cell.length_a   1.000
_cell.length_b   1.000
_cell.length_c   1.000
_cell.angle_alpha   90.00
_cell.angle_beta   90.00
_cell.angle_gamma   90.00
#
_symmetry.space_group_name_H-M   'P 1'
#
loop_
_entity.id
_entity.type
_entity.pdbx_description
1 polymer ?
#
loop_
_entity_poly.entity_id
_entity_poly.type
_entity_poly.pdbx_seq_one_letter_code
_entity_poly.pdbx_strand_id
1 'polypeptide(L)'
;MHLPRRCAIFAFISALTLNIAVFAQSHDQVPAPVRVPMRVAVIGASASAGMGCVYREKRDDREFAGSFRLIDMVKLACPELKMVSTDMSSGFFFLSPIANGAKAAKRALEFKPDCVIAMDFLFWYCYGDDAPDGGKITDEAQRLAKFELGLKELDGFTMPIVVGDVPDMSAAIGKMLSQSQVPAPDTLVKLNARFEEWASSRPTVHTLSLSKMQKQLMEQNALEIGGKQLIGTKDAPLLQRDELHPTARGMAGLACVVAAELKTALKCPADQCTPEPEGTMGRAREELKPSGRLTKPAASTPATSPASPAVPVGSP
;
A
#
# COMPACT_ATOMS: atom_id res chain seq x y z
N MET A 1 70.78 47.11 -17.16
CA MET A 1 70.96 48.37 -17.96
C MET A 1 69.56 48.84 -18.36
N HIS A 2 69.25 50.08 -17.94
CA HIS A 2 68.17 50.96 -18.38
C HIS A 2 66.70 50.70 -18.03
N LEU A 3 66.28 51.28 -16.92
CA LEU A 3 65.06 52.07 -16.79
C LEU A 3 65.20 53.31 -17.71
N PRO A 4 64.12 53.98 -18.14
CA PRO A 4 63.20 54.73 -17.32
C PRO A 4 61.79 55.00 -17.88
N ARG A 5 61.01 55.58 -17.03
CA ARG A 5 60.11 56.75 -17.05
C ARG A 5 58.62 56.59 -17.06
N ARG A 6 58.15 57.17 -15.97
CA ARG A 6 56.80 57.55 -15.56
C ARG A 6 56.09 58.42 -16.60
N CYS A 7 54.78 58.23 -16.72
CA CYS A 7 53.84 59.35 -16.98
C CYS A 7 52.52 59.07 -16.22
N ALA A 8 52.24 60.00 -15.35
CA ALA A 8 50.96 60.07 -14.63
C ALA A 8 49.97 60.87 -15.53
N ILE A 9 48.74 60.30 -15.65
CA ILE A 9 47.61 61.09 -16.18
C ILE A 9 46.49 61.01 -15.18
N PHE A 10 46.17 62.15 -14.58
CA PHE A 10 44.99 62.44 -13.82
C PHE A 10 43.75 62.43 -14.76
N ALA A 11 42.74 61.67 -14.41
CA ALA A 11 41.43 61.76 -15.03
C ALA A 11 40.35 61.90 -13.95
N PHE A 12 39.61 62.95 -14.04
CA PHE A 12 38.47 63.38 -13.27
C PHE A 12 37.38 62.35 -13.18
N ILE A 13 36.91 62.01 -11.96
CA ILE A 13 35.71 61.21 -11.75
C ILE A 13 34.56 62.19 -11.54
N SER A 14 33.69 62.29 -12.53
CA SER A 14 32.36 62.91 -12.40
C SER A 14 31.41 61.87 -11.78
N ALA A 15 30.94 62.17 -10.60
CA ALA A 15 29.91 61.41 -9.92
C ALA A 15 28.55 61.66 -10.57
N LEU A 16 28.05 60.68 -11.31
CA LEU A 16 26.70 60.66 -11.83
C LEU A 16 25.83 59.84 -10.85
N THR A 17 25.06 60.50 -9.97
CA THR A 17 24.08 59.90 -9.10
C THR A 17 22.86 59.45 -9.90
N LEU A 18 22.81 58.15 -10.20
CA LEU A 18 21.65 57.54 -10.85
C LEU A 18 20.60 57.23 -9.78
N ASN A 19 19.52 58.00 -9.70
CA ASN A 19 18.33 57.66 -8.92
C ASN A 19 17.60 56.50 -9.54
N ILE A 20 17.83 55.29 -9.02
CA ILE A 20 17.03 54.09 -9.35
C ILE A 20 15.73 54.16 -8.53
N ALA A 21 14.65 54.61 -9.13
CA ALA A 21 13.32 54.44 -8.60
C ALA A 21 13.02 52.91 -8.56
N VAL A 22 13.02 52.32 -7.36
CA VAL A 22 12.56 50.94 -7.15
C VAL A 22 11.05 50.95 -7.34
N PHE A 23 10.60 50.57 -8.52
CA PHE A 23 9.22 50.13 -8.75
C PHE A 23 9.02 48.86 -7.93
N ALA A 24 8.36 48.95 -6.77
CA ALA A 24 7.79 47.79 -6.09
C ALA A 24 6.74 47.19 -7.06
N GLN A 25 7.13 46.14 -7.80
CA GLN A 25 6.18 45.29 -8.49
C GLN A 25 5.36 44.60 -7.39
N SER A 26 4.10 45.02 -7.25
CA SER A 26 3.09 44.23 -6.58
C SER A 26 3.03 42.89 -7.33
N HIS A 27 3.62 41.85 -6.73
CA HIS A 27 3.34 40.48 -7.18
C HIS A 27 1.84 40.26 -6.96
N ASP A 28 1.07 40.45 -8.02
CA ASP A 28 -0.26 39.85 -8.11
C ASP A 28 -0.08 38.37 -7.83
N GLN A 29 -0.43 37.94 -6.63
CA GLN A 29 -0.48 36.54 -6.29
C GLN A 29 -1.52 35.91 -7.20
N VAL A 30 -1.04 35.23 -8.25
CA VAL A 30 -1.88 34.36 -9.07
C VAL A 30 -2.61 33.43 -8.07
N PRO A 31 -3.96 33.45 -8.02
CA PRO A 31 -4.69 32.60 -7.12
C PRO A 31 -4.20 31.17 -7.32
N ALA A 32 -3.81 30.51 -6.24
CA ALA A 32 -3.41 29.11 -6.29
C ALA A 32 -4.49 28.32 -7.04
N PRO A 33 -4.15 27.51 -8.06
CA PRO A 33 -5.15 26.79 -8.84
C PRO A 33 -6.05 26.02 -7.89
N VAL A 34 -7.36 26.21 -8.03
CA VAL A 34 -8.37 25.44 -7.28
C VAL A 34 -8.07 23.98 -7.56
N ARG A 35 -7.57 23.26 -6.55
CA ARG A 35 -7.24 21.83 -6.70
C ARG A 35 -8.52 21.07 -6.97
N VAL A 36 -8.67 20.62 -8.20
CA VAL A 36 -9.68 19.63 -8.56
C VAL A 36 -9.40 18.40 -7.70
N PRO A 37 -10.40 17.78 -7.06
CA PRO A 37 -10.20 16.56 -6.28
C PRO A 37 -9.46 15.52 -7.14
N MET A 38 -8.37 14.97 -6.60
CA MET A 38 -7.53 13.98 -7.27
C MET A 38 -8.29 12.67 -7.48
N ARG A 39 -8.27 12.14 -8.67
CA ARG A 39 -8.94 10.89 -9.03
C ARG A 39 -7.96 9.72 -8.90
N VAL A 40 -8.20 8.80 -7.99
CA VAL A 40 -7.35 7.64 -7.74
C VAL A 40 -8.14 6.35 -7.99
N ALA A 41 -7.63 5.48 -8.86
CA ALA A 41 -8.17 4.14 -9.03
C ALA A 41 -7.30 3.13 -8.29
N VAL A 42 -7.93 2.13 -7.65
CA VAL A 42 -7.23 1.00 -7.06
C VAL A 42 -7.60 -0.26 -7.83
N ILE A 43 -6.59 -0.98 -8.27
CA ILE A 43 -6.69 -2.34 -8.80
C ILE A 43 -5.81 -3.25 -7.96
N GLY A 44 -6.26 -4.46 -7.67
CA GLY A 44 -5.46 -5.35 -6.83
C GLY A 44 -6.23 -6.55 -6.34
N ALA A 45 -5.57 -7.30 -5.48
CA ALA A 45 -6.07 -8.54 -4.93
C ALA A 45 -6.60 -8.35 -3.49
N SER A 46 -6.44 -9.37 -2.68
CA SER A 46 -7.02 -9.47 -1.34
C SER A 46 -6.46 -8.47 -0.34
N ALA A 47 -5.17 -8.13 -0.42
CA ALA A 47 -4.58 -7.15 0.49
C ALA A 47 -5.14 -5.75 0.19
N SER A 48 -5.18 -5.31 -1.08
CA SER A 48 -5.83 -4.06 -1.46
C SER A 48 -7.32 -4.04 -1.14
N ALA A 49 -8.02 -5.19 -1.26
CA ALA A 49 -9.43 -5.33 -0.90
C ALA A 49 -9.68 -5.35 0.62
N GLY A 50 -8.63 -5.33 1.46
CA GLY A 50 -8.74 -5.30 2.90
C GLY A 50 -9.22 -6.63 3.52
N MET A 51 -8.85 -7.78 2.94
CA MET A 51 -9.24 -9.09 3.45
C MET A 51 -8.79 -9.26 4.91
N GLY A 52 -9.78 -9.48 5.80
CA GLY A 52 -9.53 -9.62 7.23
C GLY A 52 -9.05 -8.34 7.95
N CYS A 53 -8.92 -7.22 7.24
CA CYS A 53 -8.53 -5.94 7.82
C CYS A 53 -9.70 -5.34 8.61
N VAL A 54 -9.91 -5.85 9.81
CA VAL A 54 -10.97 -5.41 10.71
C VAL A 54 -10.33 -4.78 11.94
N TYR A 55 -10.67 -3.52 12.18
CA TYR A 55 -10.31 -2.85 13.43
C TYR A 55 -11.48 -2.97 14.41
N ARG A 56 -11.18 -3.45 15.61
CA ARG A 56 -12.16 -3.61 16.71
C ARG A 56 -11.66 -2.89 17.94
N GLU A 57 -12.57 -2.25 18.63
CA GLU A 57 -12.29 -1.59 19.89
C GLU A 57 -13.48 -1.74 20.83
N LYS A 58 -13.18 -1.97 22.09
CA LYS A 58 -14.17 -1.91 23.17
C LYS A 58 -14.11 -0.52 23.82
N ARG A 59 -15.25 0.20 23.79
CA ARG A 59 -15.43 1.47 24.49
C ARG A 59 -16.58 1.29 25.47
N ASP A 60 -16.28 1.43 26.74
CA ASP A 60 -17.19 1.08 27.82
C ASP A 60 -17.67 -0.39 27.64
N ASP A 61 -18.97 -0.64 27.63
CA ASP A 61 -19.55 -1.98 27.44
C ASP A 61 -19.94 -2.31 25.99
N ARG A 62 -19.57 -1.45 25.04
CA ARG A 62 -19.90 -1.61 23.62
C ARG A 62 -18.69 -1.95 22.79
N GLU A 63 -18.87 -2.86 21.85
CA GLU A 63 -17.87 -3.14 20.82
C GLU A 63 -18.12 -2.24 19.61
N PHE A 64 -17.05 -1.64 19.10
CA PHE A 64 -17.01 -0.89 17.85
C PHE A 64 -16.12 -1.62 16.83
N ALA A 65 -16.51 -1.63 15.58
CA ALA A 65 -15.74 -2.28 14.53
C ALA A 65 -15.84 -1.50 13.21
N GLY A 66 -14.80 -1.62 12.40
CA GLY A 66 -14.75 -1.14 11.02
C GLY A 66 -13.88 -2.06 10.18
N SER A 67 -14.26 -2.27 8.93
CA SER A 67 -13.45 -2.94 7.92
C SER A 67 -12.91 -1.90 6.96
N PHE A 68 -11.62 -1.98 6.66
CA PHE A 68 -10.92 -0.98 5.86
C PHE A 68 -10.25 -1.65 4.66
N ARG A 69 -10.45 -1.08 3.48
CA ARG A 69 -9.69 -1.39 2.28
C ARG A 69 -8.42 -0.53 2.24
N LEU A 70 -7.48 -0.88 1.39
CA LEU A 70 -6.27 -0.07 1.22
C LEU A 70 -6.60 1.41 0.96
N ILE A 71 -7.53 1.67 0.03
CA ILE A 71 -7.89 3.05 -0.34
C ILE A 71 -8.49 3.84 0.81
N ASP A 72 -9.25 3.19 1.70
CA ASP A 72 -9.81 3.85 2.88
C ASP A 72 -8.68 4.31 3.80
N MET A 73 -7.72 3.43 4.07
CA MET A 73 -6.55 3.76 4.88
C MET A 73 -5.63 4.79 4.21
N VAL A 74 -5.47 4.77 2.87
CA VAL A 74 -4.71 5.79 2.13
C VAL A 74 -5.36 7.17 2.25
N LYS A 75 -6.68 7.25 2.19
CA LYS A 75 -7.42 8.50 2.43
C LYS A 75 -7.24 9.00 3.87
N LEU A 76 -7.27 8.08 4.83
CA LEU A 76 -7.01 8.41 6.23
C LEU A 76 -5.55 8.78 6.49
N ALA A 77 -4.59 8.23 5.72
CA ALA A 77 -3.19 8.59 5.82
C ALA A 77 -2.90 9.99 5.30
N CYS A 78 -3.60 10.44 4.25
CA CYS A 78 -3.42 11.75 3.62
C CYS A 78 -4.77 12.42 3.30
N PRO A 79 -5.54 12.88 4.30
CA PRO A 79 -6.85 13.48 4.07
C PRO A 79 -6.78 14.79 3.26
N GLU A 80 -5.65 15.47 3.29
CA GLU A 80 -5.41 16.74 2.57
C GLU A 80 -5.43 16.56 1.05
N LEU A 81 -5.20 15.36 0.54
CA LEU A 81 -5.22 15.07 -0.89
C LEU A 81 -6.64 15.08 -1.50
N LYS A 82 -7.68 15.08 -0.64
CA LYS A 82 -9.12 15.13 -1.07
C LYS A 82 -9.41 14.21 -2.24
N MET A 83 -9.08 12.92 -2.10
CA MET A 83 -9.19 11.93 -3.17
C MET A 83 -10.63 11.55 -3.49
N VAL A 84 -11.01 11.64 -4.76
CA VAL A 84 -12.14 10.90 -5.34
C VAL A 84 -11.58 9.58 -5.84
N SER A 85 -12.08 8.46 -5.33
CA SER A 85 -11.50 7.15 -5.66
C SER A 85 -12.54 6.17 -6.16
N THR A 86 -12.07 5.21 -6.95
CA THR A 86 -12.76 3.98 -7.27
C THR A 86 -11.87 2.79 -6.93
N ASP A 87 -12.47 1.71 -6.45
CA ASP A 87 -11.74 0.53 -6.02
C ASP A 87 -12.29 -0.71 -6.73
N MET A 88 -11.44 -1.33 -7.53
CA MET A 88 -11.68 -2.57 -8.27
C MET A 88 -10.86 -3.74 -7.71
N SER A 89 -10.24 -3.58 -6.54
CA SER A 89 -9.55 -4.69 -5.87
C SER A 89 -10.56 -5.75 -5.41
N SER A 90 -10.13 -7.01 -5.38
CA SER A 90 -11.01 -8.14 -5.08
C SER A 90 -10.32 -9.22 -4.25
N GLY A 91 -10.96 -9.63 -3.15
CA GLY A 91 -10.53 -10.82 -2.39
C GLY A 91 -10.62 -12.12 -3.18
N PHE A 92 -11.38 -12.14 -4.28
CA PHE A 92 -11.54 -13.29 -5.19
C PHE A 92 -10.73 -13.16 -6.49
N PHE A 93 -9.73 -12.27 -6.51
CA PHE A 93 -8.88 -12.06 -7.69
C PHE A 93 -8.22 -13.37 -8.14
N PHE A 94 -7.85 -14.22 -7.19
CA PHE A 94 -7.18 -15.52 -7.41
C PHE A 94 -7.98 -16.54 -8.22
N LEU A 95 -9.32 -16.42 -8.28
CA LEU A 95 -10.16 -17.38 -9.03
C LEU A 95 -9.92 -17.33 -10.55
N SER A 96 -9.56 -16.18 -11.10
CA SER A 96 -9.25 -16.00 -12.52
C SER A 96 -8.37 -14.75 -12.69
N PRO A 97 -7.09 -14.80 -12.32
CA PRO A 97 -6.25 -13.62 -12.25
C PRO A 97 -6.18 -12.83 -13.56
N ILE A 98 -6.05 -13.54 -14.70
CA ILE A 98 -5.95 -12.93 -16.03
C ILE A 98 -7.25 -12.18 -16.38
N ALA A 99 -8.40 -12.83 -16.25
CA ALA A 99 -9.69 -12.21 -16.58
C ALA A 99 -10.05 -11.08 -15.58
N ASN A 100 -9.80 -11.30 -14.29
CA ASN A 100 -10.07 -10.30 -13.26
C ASN A 100 -9.14 -9.08 -13.42
N GLY A 101 -7.86 -9.30 -13.77
CA GLY A 101 -6.91 -8.23 -14.00
C GLY A 101 -7.28 -7.37 -15.20
N ALA A 102 -7.55 -7.99 -16.35
CA ALA A 102 -8.01 -7.29 -17.56
C ALA A 102 -9.29 -6.47 -17.30
N LYS A 103 -10.25 -7.05 -16.58
CA LYS A 103 -11.49 -6.35 -16.19
C LYS A 103 -11.22 -5.17 -15.26
N ALA A 104 -10.35 -5.34 -14.26
CA ALA A 104 -10.00 -4.28 -13.31
C ALA A 104 -9.26 -3.15 -14.02
N ALA A 105 -8.27 -3.45 -14.87
CA ALA A 105 -7.52 -2.47 -15.65
C ALA A 105 -8.45 -1.66 -16.58
N LYS A 106 -9.33 -2.33 -17.32
CA LYS A 106 -10.32 -1.67 -18.19
C LYS A 106 -11.20 -0.69 -17.41
N ARG A 107 -11.77 -1.12 -16.29
CA ARG A 107 -12.64 -0.27 -15.46
C ARG A 107 -11.87 0.90 -14.82
N ALA A 108 -10.60 0.69 -14.46
CA ALA A 108 -9.75 1.76 -13.97
C ALA A 108 -9.53 2.84 -15.03
N LEU A 109 -9.27 2.45 -16.28
CA LEU A 109 -9.15 3.39 -17.42
C LEU A 109 -10.46 4.14 -17.70
N GLU A 110 -11.61 3.46 -17.61
CA GLU A 110 -12.92 4.09 -17.77
C GLU A 110 -13.20 5.18 -16.72
N PHE A 111 -12.64 5.02 -15.52
CA PHE A 111 -12.72 6.02 -14.46
C PHE A 111 -11.88 7.27 -14.77
N LYS A 112 -10.94 7.22 -15.71
CA LYS A 112 -10.01 8.32 -16.06
C LYS A 112 -9.28 8.86 -14.82
N PRO A 113 -8.46 8.05 -14.14
CA PRO A 113 -7.76 8.44 -12.93
C PRO A 113 -6.58 9.36 -13.24
N ASP A 114 -6.20 10.17 -12.25
CA ASP A 114 -4.93 10.92 -12.26
C ASP A 114 -3.75 10.03 -11.83
N CYS A 115 -4.04 8.97 -11.05
CA CYS A 115 -3.08 7.96 -10.63
C CYS A 115 -3.78 6.62 -10.35
N VAL A 116 -3.06 5.52 -10.55
CA VAL A 116 -3.51 4.16 -10.24
C VAL A 116 -2.65 3.57 -9.12
N ILE A 117 -3.28 2.91 -8.16
CA ILE A 117 -2.63 2.09 -7.14
C ILE A 117 -2.86 0.63 -7.52
N ALA A 118 -1.77 -0.11 -7.76
CA ALA A 118 -1.75 -1.52 -8.14
C ALA A 118 -0.85 -2.34 -7.19
N MET A 119 -0.95 -2.08 -5.86
CA MET A 119 -0.02 -2.58 -4.85
C MET A 119 0.20 -4.09 -4.94
N ASP A 120 -0.87 -4.88 -4.90
CA ASP A 120 -0.83 -6.35 -4.96
C ASP A 120 -1.44 -6.93 -6.25
N PHE A 121 -1.53 -6.12 -7.31
CA PHE A 121 -2.13 -6.53 -8.58
C PHE A 121 -1.39 -7.69 -9.24
N LEU A 122 -0.05 -7.65 -9.22
CA LEU A 122 0.79 -8.66 -9.85
C LEU A 122 0.89 -9.96 -9.03
N PHE A 123 0.44 -9.96 -7.77
CA PHE A 123 0.59 -11.10 -6.87
C PHE A 123 0.09 -12.41 -7.49
N TRP A 124 -1.15 -12.48 -7.93
CA TRP A 124 -1.73 -13.71 -8.49
C TRP A 124 -1.32 -14.02 -9.92
N TYR A 125 -0.59 -13.14 -10.59
CA TYR A 125 0.14 -13.43 -11.81
C TYR A 125 1.44 -14.19 -11.55
N CYS A 126 2.00 -14.06 -10.34
CA CYS A 126 3.19 -14.76 -9.89
C CYS A 126 2.84 -16.02 -9.10
N TYR A 127 1.78 -15.96 -8.33
CA TYR A 127 1.29 -17.00 -7.43
C TYR A 127 0.10 -17.75 -8.06
N GLY A 128 -0.32 -18.85 -7.38
CA GLY A 128 -1.43 -19.69 -7.85
C GLY A 128 -0.97 -20.81 -8.79
N ASP A 129 -1.91 -21.69 -9.11
CA ASP A 129 -1.65 -22.93 -9.86
C ASP A 129 -2.08 -22.85 -11.32
N ASP A 130 -2.81 -21.79 -11.71
CA ASP A 130 -3.39 -21.71 -13.04
C ASP A 130 -2.39 -21.15 -14.04
N ALA A 131 -2.18 -21.89 -15.12
CA ALA A 131 -1.35 -21.49 -16.25
C ALA A 131 -2.08 -20.49 -17.18
N PRO A 132 -1.35 -19.79 -18.08
CA PRO A 132 -1.94 -18.85 -19.02
C PRO A 132 -3.01 -19.43 -19.95
N ASP A 133 -2.93 -20.72 -20.27
CA ASP A 133 -3.86 -21.45 -21.12
C ASP A 133 -5.09 -21.99 -20.38
N GLY A 134 -5.21 -21.74 -19.08
CA GLY A 134 -6.29 -22.25 -18.22
C GLY A 134 -6.03 -23.63 -17.64
N GLY A 135 -4.89 -24.26 -17.96
CA GLY A 135 -4.43 -25.50 -17.32
C GLY A 135 -3.79 -25.22 -15.95
N LYS A 136 -3.05 -26.22 -15.46
CA LYS A 136 -2.24 -26.06 -14.25
C LYS A 136 -0.80 -25.73 -14.62
N ILE A 137 -0.14 -24.92 -13.78
CA ILE A 137 1.29 -24.66 -13.91
C ILE A 137 2.05 -25.96 -13.67
N THR A 138 2.79 -26.40 -14.67
CA THR A 138 3.63 -27.60 -14.63
C THR A 138 5.11 -27.29 -14.56
N ASP A 139 5.48 -26.05 -14.92
CA ASP A 139 6.85 -25.56 -14.84
C ASP A 139 6.88 -24.06 -14.55
N GLU A 140 8.05 -23.56 -14.14
CA GLU A 140 8.25 -22.17 -13.78
C GLU A 140 8.27 -21.21 -14.99
N ALA A 141 8.46 -21.72 -16.21
CA ALA A 141 8.37 -20.89 -17.43
C ALA A 141 6.94 -20.43 -17.67
N GLN A 142 5.94 -21.29 -17.39
CA GLN A 142 4.53 -20.90 -17.45
C GLN A 142 4.19 -19.80 -16.42
N ARG A 143 4.83 -19.82 -15.25
CA ARG A 143 4.67 -18.79 -14.23
C ARG A 143 5.21 -17.44 -14.70
N LEU A 144 6.41 -17.44 -15.31
CA LEU A 144 6.97 -16.25 -15.95
C LEU A 144 6.09 -15.74 -17.10
N ALA A 145 5.57 -16.64 -17.94
CA ALA A 145 4.67 -16.25 -19.02
C ALA A 145 3.35 -15.63 -18.49
N LYS A 146 2.82 -16.13 -17.38
CA LYS A 146 1.64 -15.56 -16.73
C LYS A 146 1.94 -14.18 -16.16
N PHE A 147 3.13 -13.96 -15.58
CA PHE A 147 3.57 -12.67 -15.08
C PHE A 147 3.63 -11.61 -16.20
N GLU A 148 4.13 -11.97 -17.38
CA GLU A 148 4.15 -11.07 -18.55
C GLU A 148 2.75 -10.59 -18.93
N LEU A 149 1.72 -11.41 -18.77
CA LEU A 149 0.33 -10.99 -19.00
C LEU A 149 -0.09 -9.92 -17.99
N GLY A 150 0.33 -10.04 -16.71
CA GLY A 150 0.08 -9.03 -15.69
C GLY A 150 0.75 -7.70 -16.02
N LEU A 151 2.02 -7.72 -16.43
CA LEU A 151 2.75 -6.52 -16.85
C LEU A 151 2.09 -5.87 -18.06
N LYS A 152 1.63 -6.65 -19.03
CA LYS A 152 0.93 -6.16 -20.22
C LYS A 152 -0.37 -5.43 -19.88
N GLU A 153 -1.13 -5.89 -18.89
CA GLU A 153 -2.31 -5.14 -18.43
C GLU A 153 -1.95 -3.78 -17.86
N LEU A 154 -0.79 -3.67 -17.17
CA LEU A 154 -0.30 -2.42 -16.62
C LEU A 154 0.26 -1.47 -17.68
N ASP A 155 0.70 -1.97 -18.84
CA ASP A 155 1.17 -1.16 -19.97
C ASP A 155 0.09 -0.23 -20.55
N GLY A 156 -1.18 -0.53 -20.30
CA GLY A 156 -2.30 0.31 -20.73
C GLY A 156 -2.42 1.65 -19.99
N PHE A 157 -1.72 1.82 -18.86
CA PHE A 157 -1.77 3.04 -18.07
C PHE A 157 -0.69 4.05 -18.49
N THR A 158 -1.13 5.22 -18.96
CA THR A 158 -0.24 6.33 -19.35
C THR A 158 -0.03 7.38 -18.26
N MET A 159 -0.90 7.37 -17.22
CA MET A 159 -0.78 8.17 -16.02
C MET A 159 0.13 7.49 -14.99
N PRO A 160 0.57 8.21 -13.93
CA PRO A 160 1.33 7.60 -12.85
C PRO A 160 0.63 6.36 -12.25
N ILE A 161 1.41 5.31 -12.01
CA ILE A 161 0.95 4.08 -11.39
C ILE A 161 1.91 3.65 -10.27
N VAL A 162 1.35 3.31 -9.10
CA VAL A 162 2.09 2.80 -7.94
C VAL A 162 1.93 1.29 -7.89
N VAL A 163 3.01 0.54 -8.12
CA VAL A 163 2.99 -0.93 -8.30
C VAL A 163 3.94 -1.59 -7.30
N GLY A 164 3.49 -2.68 -6.68
CA GLY A 164 4.33 -3.51 -5.81
C GLY A 164 5.12 -4.56 -6.59
N ASP A 165 6.36 -4.80 -6.15
CA ASP A 165 7.15 -5.96 -6.55
C ASP A 165 6.58 -7.26 -5.97
N VAL A 166 7.23 -8.39 -6.20
CA VAL A 166 6.76 -9.73 -5.81
C VAL A 166 7.41 -10.15 -4.48
N PRO A 167 6.67 -10.10 -3.35
CA PRO A 167 7.19 -10.52 -2.05
C PRO A 167 7.30 -12.06 -1.95
N ASP A 168 8.18 -12.56 -1.08
CA ASP A 168 8.24 -13.97 -0.70
C ASP A 168 7.16 -14.28 0.36
N MET A 169 6.12 -15.02 -0.05
CA MET A 169 5.03 -15.45 0.82
C MET A 169 5.11 -16.96 1.17
N SER A 170 6.31 -17.53 1.16
CA SER A 170 6.50 -18.95 1.53
C SER A 170 6.05 -19.26 2.97
N ALA A 171 6.10 -18.30 3.87
CA ALA A 171 5.59 -18.42 5.24
C ALA A 171 4.06 -18.69 5.31
N ALA A 172 3.31 -18.32 4.28
CA ALA A 172 1.87 -18.57 4.19
C ALA A 172 1.52 -20.00 3.72
N ILE A 173 2.51 -20.83 3.35
CA ILE A 173 2.29 -22.22 2.96
C ILE A 173 1.68 -23.02 4.12
N GLY A 174 0.64 -23.78 3.82
CA GLY A 174 -0.13 -24.53 4.81
C GLY A 174 -1.11 -23.69 5.63
N LYS A 175 -1.17 -22.37 5.38
CA LYS A 175 -2.14 -21.43 6.00
C LYS A 175 -3.14 -20.93 4.94
N MET A 176 -2.69 -20.11 4.01
CA MET A 176 -3.50 -19.55 2.92
C MET A 176 -3.05 -20.02 1.54
N LEU A 177 -1.81 -20.49 1.41
CA LEU A 177 -1.24 -20.96 0.15
C LEU A 177 -0.86 -22.43 0.26
N SER A 178 -1.01 -23.17 -0.85
CA SER A 178 -0.39 -24.48 -1.02
C SER A 178 1.04 -24.33 -1.55
N GLN A 179 1.86 -25.37 -1.38
CA GLN A 179 3.23 -25.38 -1.89
C GLN A 179 3.29 -25.13 -3.42
N SER A 180 2.34 -25.68 -4.17
CA SER A 180 2.27 -25.53 -5.63
C SER A 180 1.94 -24.10 -6.09
N GLN A 181 1.29 -23.32 -5.24
CA GLN A 181 0.92 -21.93 -5.55
C GLN A 181 2.08 -20.95 -5.41
N VAL A 182 3.13 -21.32 -4.69
CA VAL A 182 4.27 -20.44 -4.38
C VAL A 182 5.38 -20.64 -5.42
N PRO A 183 5.93 -19.56 -6.01
CA PRO A 183 7.07 -19.64 -6.91
C PRO A 183 8.28 -20.28 -6.22
N ALA A 184 9.09 -21.04 -6.97
CA ALA A 184 10.41 -21.43 -6.49
C ALA A 184 11.29 -20.21 -6.22
N PRO A 185 12.23 -20.24 -5.25
CA PRO A 185 13.07 -19.08 -4.92
C PRO A 185 13.79 -18.47 -6.12
N ASP A 186 14.37 -19.29 -7.00
CA ASP A 186 15.04 -18.82 -8.21
C ASP A 186 14.06 -18.14 -9.20
N THR A 187 12.80 -18.61 -9.24
CA THR A 187 11.76 -18.01 -10.06
C THR A 187 11.35 -16.66 -9.48
N LEU A 188 11.25 -16.54 -8.15
CA LEU A 188 10.93 -15.28 -7.48
C LEU A 188 12.00 -14.21 -7.79
N VAL A 189 13.28 -14.59 -7.81
CA VAL A 189 14.37 -13.70 -8.23
C VAL A 189 14.18 -13.24 -9.67
N LYS A 190 13.85 -14.16 -10.59
CA LYS A 190 13.61 -13.82 -12.00
C LYS A 190 12.38 -12.91 -12.19
N LEU A 191 11.30 -13.16 -11.46
CA LEU A 191 10.09 -12.32 -11.48
C LEU A 191 10.41 -10.89 -11.05
N ASN A 192 11.16 -10.71 -9.95
CA ASN A 192 11.55 -9.39 -9.48
C ASN A 192 12.54 -8.69 -10.41
N ALA A 193 13.53 -9.40 -10.95
CA ALA A 193 14.44 -8.85 -11.95
C ALA A 193 13.67 -8.36 -13.21
N ARG A 194 12.69 -9.14 -13.67
CA ARG A 194 11.84 -8.76 -14.80
C ARG A 194 10.92 -7.58 -14.47
N PHE A 195 10.41 -7.51 -13.24
CA PHE A 195 9.65 -6.35 -12.76
C PHE A 195 10.49 -5.07 -12.77
N GLU A 196 11.71 -5.11 -12.26
CA GLU A 196 12.65 -3.99 -12.24
C GLU A 196 12.99 -3.50 -13.66
N GLU A 197 13.26 -4.43 -14.59
CA GLU A 197 13.48 -4.11 -16.00
C GLU A 197 12.27 -3.39 -16.61
N TRP A 198 11.07 -3.93 -16.37
CA TRP A 198 9.82 -3.34 -16.85
C TRP A 198 9.58 -1.95 -16.25
N ALA A 199 9.74 -1.78 -14.95
CA ALA A 199 9.50 -0.53 -14.23
C ALA A 199 10.51 0.55 -14.62
N SER A 200 11.82 0.21 -14.70
CA SER A 200 12.89 1.15 -15.03
C SER A 200 12.76 1.78 -16.42
N SER A 201 12.10 1.09 -17.34
CA SER A 201 11.83 1.61 -18.69
C SER A 201 10.62 2.56 -18.78
N ARG A 202 9.92 2.81 -17.66
CA ARG A 202 8.64 3.54 -17.60
C ARG A 202 8.64 4.63 -16.54
N PRO A 203 8.82 5.90 -16.89
CA PRO A 203 8.94 7.01 -15.95
C PRO A 203 7.65 7.29 -15.15
N THR A 204 6.52 6.73 -15.56
CA THR A 204 5.24 6.85 -14.87
C THR A 204 5.01 5.74 -13.82
N VAL A 205 5.91 4.75 -13.75
CA VAL A 205 5.82 3.65 -12.77
C VAL A 205 6.60 4.03 -11.51
N HIS A 206 5.90 3.99 -10.39
CA HIS A 206 6.44 4.16 -9.04
C HIS A 206 6.37 2.82 -8.32
N THR A 207 7.50 2.33 -7.85
CA THR A 207 7.60 0.98 -7.29
C THR A 207 7.47 0.96 -5.78
N LEU A 208 6.74 -0.02 -5.26
CA LEU A 208 6.69 -0.37 -3.84
C LEU A 208 7.49 -1.65 -3.62
N SER A 209 8.50 -1.61 -2.76
CA SER A 209 9.30 -2.81 -2.42
C SER A 209 8.54 -3.68 -1.40
N LEU A 210 7.48 -4.37 -1.85
CA LEU A 210 6.72 -5.31 -1.01
C LEU A 210 7.62 -6.45 -0.53
N SER A 211 8.59 -6.87 -1.36
CA SER A 211 9.61 -7.88 -1.01
C SER A 211 10.44 -7.46 0.21
N LYS A 212 10.94 -6.21 0.22
CA LYS A 212 11.65 -5.64 1.37
C LYS A 212 10.74 -5.53 2.60
N MET A 213 9.52 -5.02 2.41
CA MET A 213 8.55 -4.87 3.50
C MET A 213 8.16 -6.21 4.11
N GLN A 214 7.91 -7.23 3.30
CA GLN A 214 7.61 -8.57 3.79
C GLN A 214 8.77 -9.17 4.60
N LYS A 215 10.00 -9.02 4.11
CA LYS A 215 11.18 -9.46 4.84
C LYS A 215 11.29 -8.78 6.20
N GLN A 216 11.09 -7.46 6.27
CA GLN A 216 11.10 -6.72 7.55
C GLN A 216 9.98 -7.21 8.50
N LEU A 217 8.78 -7.45 7.97
CA LEU A 217 7.66 -7.98 8.76
C LEU A 217 7.97 -9.36 9.34
N MET A 218 8.57 -10.25 8.56
CA MET A 218 8.88 -11.62 9.01
C MET A 218 10.06 -11.68 9.97
N GLU A 219 11.12 -10.89 9.73
CA GLU A 219 12.35 -10.94 10.53
C GLU A 219 12.26 -10.06 11.79
N GLN A 220 11.57 -8.94 11.73
CA GLN A 220 11.61 -7.89 12.75
C GLN A 220 10.23 -7.53 13.31
N ASN A 221 9.14 -8.06 12.73
CA ASN A 221 7.76 -7.63 12.99
C ASN A 221 7.64 -6.09 12.95
N ALA A 222 8.26 -5.47 11.93
CA ALA A 222 8.32 -4.04 11.77
C ALA A 222 8.18 -3.63 10.31
N LEU A 223 7.77 -2.38 10.07
CA LEU A 223 7.77 -1.70 8.77
C LEU A 223 8.51 -0.37 8.90
N GLU A 224 9.39 -0.08 7.97
CA GLU A 224 10.02 1.23 7.84
C GLU A 224 9.12 2.18 7.05
N ILE A 225 8.80 3.34 7.62
CA ILE A 225 7.90 4.33 7.02
C ILE A 225 8.51 5.72 7.24
N GLY A 226 8.99 6.36 6.18
CA GLY A 226 9.54 7.71 6.26
C GLY A 226 10.69 7.86 7.27
N GLY A 227 11.57 6.86 7.36
CA GLY A 227 12.71 6.83 8.30
C GLY A 227 12.34 6.46 9.74
N LYS A 228 11.08 6.15 10.03
CA LYS A 228 10.61 5.65 11.32
C LYS A 228 10.19 4.19 11.20
N GLN A 229 10.24 3.44 12.30
CA GLN A 229 9.77 2.05 12.34
C GLN A 229 8.39 1.97 13.00
N LEU A 230 7.44 1.35 12.31
CA LEU A 230 6.21 0.83 12.90
C LEU A 230 6.48 -0.58 13.40
N ILE A 231 6.53 -0.77 14.72
CA ILE A 231 6.83 -2.06 15.34
C ILE A 231 5.53 -2.75 15.73
N GLY A 232 5.35 -3.99 15.30
CA GLY A 232 4.27 -4.86 15.75
C GLY A 232 4.58 -5.45 17.13
N THR A 233 3.52 -5.76 17.88
CA THR A 233 3.62 -6.47 19.17
C THR A 233 2.80 -7.75 19.12
N LYS A 234 2.93 -8.60 20.13
CA LYS A 234 2.11 -9.81 20.26
C LYS A 234 0.60 -9.49 20.27
N ASP A 235 0.22 -8.38 20.93
CA ASP A 235 -1.17 -7.97 21.07
C ASP A 235 -1.65 -7.08 19.91
N ALA A 236 -0.72 -6.50 19.16
CA ALA A 236 -0.98 -5.67 17.99
C ALA A 236 -0.03 -6.03 16.84
N PRO A 237 -0.14 -7.24 16.26
CA PRO A 237 0.71 -7.67 15.16
C PRO A 237 0.41 -6.89 13.90
N LEU A 238 1.38 -6.81 12.98
CA LEU A 238 1.22 -6.16 11.69
C LEU A 238 0.67 -7.09 10.61
N LEU A 239 0.93 -8.40 10.73
CA LEU A 239 0.36 -9.45 9.88
C LEU A 239 -0.70 -10.24 10.63
N GLN A 240 -1.68 -10.76 9.89
CA GLN A 240 -2.64 -11.74 10.38
C GLN A 240 -1.94 -13.10 10.60
N ARG A 241 -2.64 -14.04 11.23
CA ARG A 241 -2.11 -15.39 11.50
C ARG A 241 -1.82 -16.20 10.24
N ASP A 242 -2.37 -15.80 9.11
CA ASP A 242 -2.14 -16.42 7.81
C ASP A 242 -0.79 -16.03 7.19
N GLU A 243 -0.07 -15.05 7.76
CA GLU A 243 1.22 -14.53 7.31
C GLU A 243 1.22 -14.02 5.86
N LEU A 244 0.03 -13.68 5.36
CA LEU A 244 -0.19 -13.15 4.02
C LEU A 244 -0.85 -11.76 4.07
N HIS A 245 -1.87 -11.60 4.90
CA HIS A 245 -2.65 -10.39 4.93
C HIS A 245 -2.25 -9.47 6.10
N PRO A 246 -2.25 -8.15 5.89
CA PRO A 246 -2.01 -7.20 6.97
C PRO A 246 -3.19 -7.17 7.95
N THR A 247 -2.91 -6.93 9.23
CA THR A 247 -3.93 -6.48 10.19
C THR A 247 -4.35 -5.04 9.88
N ALA A 248 -5.33 -4.48 10.60
CA ALA A 248 -5.69 -3.07 10.43
C ALA A 248 -4.49 -2.14 10.69
N ARG A 249 -3.64 -2.45 11.68
CA ARG A 249 -2.43 -1.69 11.98
C ARG A 249 -1.36 -1.84 10.89
N GLY A 250 -1.16 -3.07 10.39
CA GLY A 250 -0.28 -3.33 9.24
C GLY A 250 -0.76 -2.61 7.97
N MET A 251 -2.07 -2.60 7.74
CA MET A 251 -2.68 -1.89 6.62
C MET A 251 -2.48 -0.37 6.74
N ALA A 252 -2.57 0.20 7.93
CA ALA A 252 -2.26 1.62 8.15
C ALA A 252 -0.79 1.93 7.80
N GLY A 253 0.14 1.04 8.16
CA GLY A 253 1.54 1.15 7.76
C GLY A 253 1.72 1.09 6.24
N LEU A 254 1.16 0.09 5.57
CA LEU A 254 1.19 -0.04 4.11
C LEU A 254 0.56 1.17 3.42
N ALA A 255 -0.57 1.65 3.92
CA ALA A 255 -1.25 2.82 3.39
C ALA A 255 -0.38 4.08 3.49
N CYS A 256 0.40 4.24 4.55
CA CYS A 256 1.36 5.34 4.68
C CYS A 256 2.47 5.26 3.63
N VAL A 257 3.01 4.06 3.36
CA VAL A 257 4.01 3.87 2.30
C VAL A 257 3.40 4.18 0.93
N VAL A 258 2.22 3.63 0.63
CA VAL A 258 1.49 3.91 -0.63
C VAL A 258 1.18 5.39 -0.77
N ALA A 259 0.74 6.07 0.29
CA ALA A 259 0.45 7.50 0.26
C ALA A 259 1.71 8.35 0.01
N ALA A 260 2.87 7.95 0.53
CA ALA A 260 4.14 8.62 0.25
C ALA A 260 4.53 8.49 -1.23
N GLU A 261 4.42 7.28 -1.82
CA GLU A 261 4.67 7.06 -3.25
C GLU A 261 3.64 7.77 -4.13
N LEU A 262 2.38 7.80 -3.72
CA LEU A 262 1.33 8.54 -4.42
C LEU A 262 1.64 10.05 -4.47
N LYS A 263 2.13 10.63 -3.38
CA LYS A 263 2.57 12.03 -3.36
C LYS A 263 3.72 12.28 -4.34
N THR A 264 4.70 11.39 -4.37
CA THR A 264 5.83 11.45 -5.31
C THR A 264 5.33 11.36 -6.75
N ALA A 265 4.48 10.39 -7.05
CA ALA A 265 3.87 10.17 -8.35
C ALA A 265 3.11 11.39 -8.88
N LEU A 266 2.41 12.08 -8.00
CA LEU A 266 1.58 13.24 -8.29
C LEU A 266 2.30 14.58 -8.10
N LYS A 267 3.59 14.55 -7.77
CA LYS A 267 4.42 15.74 -7.53
C LYS A 267 3.81 16.69 -6.50
N CYS A 268 3.17 16.13 -5.45
CA CYS A 268 2.60 16.93 -4.38
C CYS A 268 3.71 17.59 -3.56
N PRO A 269 3.50 18.83 -3.04
CA PRO A 269 4.46 19.46 -2.14
C PRO A 269 4.80 18.58 -0.93
N ALA A 270 6.08 18.58 -0.53
CA ALA A 270 6.57 17.70 0.55
C ALA A 270 5.88 17.96 1.90
N ASP A 271 5.53 19.22 2.17
CA ASP A 271 4.87 19.70 3.37
C ASP A 271 3.36 19.41 3.43
N GLN A 272 2.77 18.97 2.30
CA GLN A 272 1.32 18.86 2.19
C GLN A 272 0.72 17.72 3.04
N CYS A 273 1.45 16.67 3.35
CA CYS A 273 1.02 15.53 4.15
C CYS A 273 2.24 14.71 4.55
N THR A 274 2.33 14.37 5.82
CA THR A 274 3.30 13.39 6.31
C THR A 274 2.50 12.18 6.80
N PRO A 275 2.39 11.10 5.99
CA PRO A 275 1.66 9.92 6.41
C PRO A 275 2.30 9.29 7.65
N GLU A 276 1.52 9.11 8.70
CA GLU A 276 1.96 8.47 9.94
C GLU A 276 0.97 7.36 10.34
N PRO A 277 1.43 6.14 10.65
CA PRO A 277 0.55 5.02 10.98
C PRO A 277 -0.33 5.26 12.19
N GLU A 278 0.20 5.83 13.26
CA GLU A 278 -0.57 6.08 14.48
C GLU A 278 -1.65 7.16 14.26
N GLY A 279 -1.34 8.22 13.53
CA GLY A 279 -2.33 9.22 13.11
C GLY A 279 -3.41 8.62 12.19
N THR A 280 -3.01 7.74 11.28
CA THR A 280 -3.93 7.00 10.40
C THR A 280 -4.86 6.10 11.20
N MET A 281 -4.32 5.35 12.18
CA MET A 281 -5.11 4.51 13.09
C MET A 281 -6.04 5.34 13.98
N GLY A 282 -5.59 6.52 14.44
CA GLY A 282 -6.43 7.47 15.19
C GLY A 282 -7.66 7.88 14.39
N ARG A 283 -7.48 8.28 13.13
CA ARG A 283 -8.59 8.62 12.21
C ARG A 283 -9.46 7.41 11.89
N ALA A 284 -8.87 6.22 11.68
CA ALA A 284 -9.64 4.99 11.48
C ALA A 284 -10.50 4.64 12.70
N ARG A 285 -10.04 4.95 13.89
CA ARG A 285 -10.78 4.78 15.14
C ARG A 285 -12.06 5.62 15.17
N GLU A 286 -12.02 6.83 14.62
CA GLU A 286 -13.19 7.72 14.54
C GLU A 286 -14.25 7.19 13.57
N GLU A 287 -13.87 6.41 12.57
CA GLU A 287 -14.76 5.79 11.60
C GLU A 287 -15.47 4.52 12.10
N LEU A 288 -15.08 3.98 13.29
CA LEU A 288 -15.67 2.75 13.83
C LEU A 288 -17.14 2.94 14.18
N LYS A 289 -17.94 1.94 13.85
CA LYS A 289 -19.39 1.91 14.15
C LYS A 289 -19.67 0.89 15.23
N PRO A 290 -20.73 1.10 16.06
CA PRO A 290 -21.17 0.08 16.99
C PRO A 290 -21.40 -1.24 16.26
N SER A 291 -20.70 -2.31 16.66
CA SER A 291 -20.97 -3.65 16.18
C SER A 291 -22.17 -4.16 16.96
N GLY A 292 -23.23 -4.60 16.31
CA GLY A 292 -24.46 -5.08 16.98
C GLY A 292 -24.28 -6.38 17.79
N ARG A 293 -23.06 -6.79 18.08
CA ARG A 293 -22.75 -7.88 19.02
C ARG A 293 -22.73 -7.33 20.43
N LEU A 294 -23.84 -7.51 21.13
CA LEU A 294 -23.82 -7.50 22.59
C LEU A 294 -22.79 -8.54 23.04
N THR A 295 -21.78 -8.14 23.78
CA THR A 295 -20.90 -9.06 24.47
C THR A 295 -21.77 -9.91 25.38
N LYS A 296 -21.98 -11.19 25.03
CA LYS A 296 -22.64 -12.14 25.92
C LYS A 296 -21.86 -12.12 27.24
N PRO A 297 -22.47 -11.82 28.37
CA PRO A 297 -21.77 -11.89 29.66
C PRO A 297 -21.10 -13.26 29.76
N ALA A 298 -19.87 -13.30 30.29
CA ALA A 298 -19.12 -14.52 30.51
C ALA A 298 -20.05 -15.49 31.18
N ALA A 299 -20.28 -16.66 30.57
CA ALA A 299 -21.14 -17.69 31.11
C ALA A 299 -20.66 -18.00 32.53
N SER A 300 -21.51 -17.72 33.48
CA SER A 300 -21.35 -18.18 34.83
C SER A 300 -21.04 -19.69 34.80
N THR A 301 -20.01 -20.09 35.52
CA THR A 301 -19.55 -21.46 35.76
C THR A 301 -20.71 -22.43 35.82
N PRO A 302 -20.73 -23.54 35.06
CA PRO A 302 -21.77 -24.51 35.17
C PRO A 302 -21.76 -25.10 36.59
N ALA A 303 -22.91 -25.03 37.23
CA ALA A 303 -23.15 -25.67 38.49
C ALA A 303 -22.80 -27.17 38.37
N THR A 304 -21.99 -27.66 39.27
CA THR A 304 -21.67 -29.09 39.45
C THR A 304 -22.94 -29.90 39.44
N SER A 305 -23.10 -30.77 38.45
CA SER A 305 -24.17 -31.75 38.37
C SER A 305 -24.06 -32.68 39.57
N PRO A 306 -25.15 -32.96 40.30
CA PRO A 306 -25.11 -33.95 41.39
C PRO A 306 -24.86 -35.35 40.81
N ALA A 307 -24.02 -36.11 41.51
CA ALA A 307 -23.66 -37.48 41.16
C ALA A 307 -24.90 -38.38 41.06
N SER A 308 -25.02 -39.10 39.94
CA SER A 308 -26.03 -40.19 39.77
C SER A 308 -25.82 -41.28 40.80
N PRO A 309 -26.89 -41.81 41.43
CA PRO A 309 -26.75 -42.92 42.34
C PRO A 309 -26.36 -44.19 41.58
N ALA A 310 -25.44 -44.95 42.20
CA ALA A 310 -25.00 -46.28 41.77
C ALA A 310 -26.14 -47.29 41.68
N VAL A 311 -26.27 -47.97 40.56
CA VAL A 311 -27.16 -49.13 40.38
C VAL A 311 -26.48 -50.38 41.01
N PRO A 312 -27.10 -51.15 41.88
CA PRO A 312 -26.50 -52.36 42.42
C PRO A 312 -26.47 -53.46 41.36
N VAL A 313 -25.31 -54.07 41.20
CA VAL A 313 -25.11 -55.28 40.41
C VAL A 313 -25.63 -56.48 41.25
N GLY A 314 -26.70 -57.13 40.79
CA GLY A 314 -27.15 -58.44 41.32
C GLY A 314 -26.35 -59.54 40.65
N SER A 315 -25.78 -60.41 41.45
CA SER A 315 -25.28 -61.76 41.12
C SER A 315 -26.28 -62.84 41.65
N PRO A 316 -26.08 -64.05 41.28
CA PRO A 316 -25.53 -64.76 40.13
C PRO A 316 -26.57 -65.32 39.15
#